data_0672eed026910de49a7be15e51c2658d
#
_entry.id   0672eed026910de49a7be15e51c2658d
#
_cell.length_a   1.000
_cell.length_b   1.000
_cell.length_c   1.000
_cell.angle_alpha   90.00
_cell.angle_beta   90.00
_cell.angle_gamma   90.00
#
_symmetry.space_group_name_H-M   'P 1'
#
loop_
_entity.id
_entity.type
_entity.pdbx_description
1 polymer ?
#
loop_
_entity_poly.entity_id
_entity_poly.type
_entity_poly.pdbx_seq_one_letter_code
_entity_poly.pdbx_strand_id
1 'polypeptide(L)'
;MKKTLSFTVSIAAPRQLVWDTMLDPEGYKVWTSVFGEGGSYFEGSWSEGSKIQFLGPGGDGMTAVIAQNKPYEFVSIRLLGEISKGVEDTTSEKVKAWAPAYENYTFADTSSGSTVTVSLDTIPEYEQYMLDTYPKALGLLKELCEQTTRTSRT
;
A
#
# COMPACT_ATOMS: atom_id res chain seq x y z
N MET A 1 -15.20 15.11 -4.68
CA MET A 1 -14.13 15.90 -4.04
C MET A 1 -13.15 14.97 -3.33
N LYS A 2 -11.90 15.03 -3.71
CA LYS A 2 -10.88 14.19 -3.07
C LYS A 2 -10.49 14.72 -1.71
N LYS A 3 -10.14 13.79 -0.83
CA LYS A 3 -9.71 14.08 0.52
C LYS A 3 -8.49 13.20 0.81
N THR A 4 -7.53 13.69 1.56
CA THR A 4 -6.34 12.94 1.92
C THR A 4 -6.48 12.40 3.35
N LEU A 5 -6.29 11.09 3.50
CA LEU A 5 -6.28 10.42 4.79
C LEU A 5 -4.85 10.05 5.16
N SER A 6 -4.56 9.98 6.45
CA SER A 6 -3.22 9.62 6.93
C SER A 6 -3.33 8.63 8.07
N PHE A 7 -2.49 7.59 8.02
CA PHE A 7 -2.45 6.53 9.05
C PHE A 7 -0.99 6.28 9.41
N THR A 8 -0.72 6.09 10.70
CA THR A 8 0.64 5.81 11.17
C THR A 8 0.64 4.62 12.11
N VAL A 9 1.64 3.75 11.97
CA VAL A 9 1.84 2.62 12.87
C VAL A 9 3.30 2.60 13.31
N SER A 10 3.52 2.28 14.61
CA SER A 10 4.87 2.08 15.17
C SER A 10 5.16 0.59 15.17
N ILE A 11 6.34 0.22 14.68
CA ILE A 11 6.74 -1.18 14.53
C ILE A 11 8.09 -1.38 15.21
N ALA A 12 8.21 -2.41 16.05
CA ALA A 12 9.45 -2.76 16.72
C ALA A 12 10.37 -3.57 15.79
N ALA A 13 10.77 -2.94 14.69
CA ALA A 13 11.62 -3.52 13.67
C ALA A 13 12.32 -2.39 12.89
N PRO A 14 13.53 -2.65 12.33
CA PRO A 14 14.21 -1.62 11.54
C PRO A 14 13.42 -1.29 10.28
N ARG A 15 13.50 -0.05 9.84
CA ARG A 15 12.76 0.38 8.66
C ARG A 15 13.13 -0.39 7.39
N GLN A 16 14.35 -0.90 7.28
CA GLN A 16 14.75 -1.75 6.16
C GLN A 16 13.91 -3.02 6.09
N LEU A 17 13.71 -3.67 7.24
CA LEU A 17 12.89 -4.87 7.32
C LEU A 17 11.43 -4.54 7.00
N VAL A 18 10.93 -3.42 7.51
CA VAL A 18 9.55 -3.00 7.27
C VAL A 18 9.32 -2.71 5.78
N TRP A 19 10.23 -1.98 5.17
CA TRP A 19 10.20 -1.71 3.73
C TRP A 19 10.19 -3.00 2.93
N ASP A 20 11.15 -3.89 3.21
CA ASP A 20 11.26 -5.15 2.48
C ASP A 20 10.02 -6.02 2.65
N THR A 21 9.44 -6.06 3.86
CA THR A 21 8.23 -6.85 4.11
C THR A 21 7.00 -6.27 3.43
N MET A 22 6.85 -4.95 3.51
CA MET A 22 5.67 -4.27 2.97
C MET A 22 5.60 -4.36 1.45
N LEU A 23 6.74 -4.32 0.77
CA LEU A 23 6.82 -4.32 -0.69
C LEU A 23 7.17 -5.70 -1.28
N ASP A 24 7.39 -6.71 -0.45
CA ASP A 24 7.61 -8.07 -0.88
C ASP A 24 6.28 -8.72 -1.32
N PRO A 25 6.26 -9.56 -2.37
CA PRO A 25 5.00 -10.20 -2.81
C PRO A 25 4.26 -10.94 -1.70
N GLU A 26 4.96 -11.72 -0.88
CA GLU A 26 4.32 -12.47 0.20
C GLU A 26 3.86 -11.56 1.34
N GLY A 27 4.69 -10.59 1.72
CA GLY A 27 4.33 -9.62 2.76
C GLY A 27 3.14 -8.78 2.34
N TYR A 28 3.14 -8.32 1.11
CA TYR A 28 2.05 -7.52 0.56
C TYR A 28 0.71 -8.28 0.61
N LYS A 29 0.73 -9.54 0.25
CA LYS A 29 -0.45 -10.40 0.27
C LYS A 29 -1.03 -10.52 1.68
N VAL A 30 -0.17 -10.63 2.68
CA VAL A 30 -0.60 -10.78 4.07
C VAL A 30 -1.23 -9.49 4.62
N TRP A 31 -0.50 -8.36 4.53
CA TRP A 31 -1.01 -7.15 5.16
C TRP A 31 -2.21 -6.54 4.40
N THR A 32 -2.36 -6.86 3.12
CA THR A 32 -3.52 -6.40 2.35
C THR A 32 -4.72 -7.33 2.44
N SER A 33 -4.62 -8.44 3.16
CA SER A 33 -5.71 -9.42 3.23
C SER A 33 -7.01 -8.89 3.81
N VAL A 34 -6.96 -7.79 4.56
CA VAL A 34 -8.16 -7.14 5.09
C VAL A 34 -8.95 -6.38 4.04
N PHE A 35 -8.35 -6.07 2.89
CA PHE A 35 -9.04 -5.39 1.79
C PHE A 35 -9.79 -6.35 0.87
N GLY A 36 -9.49 -7.64 0.95
CA GLY A 36 -10.15 -8.65 0.15
C GLY A 36 -9.66 -10.02 0.52
N GLU A 37 -10.56 -10.99 0.50
CA GLU A 37 -10.24 -12.37 0.82
C GLU A 37 -9.11 -12.90 -0.06
N GLY A 38 -8.10 -13.50 0.55
CA GLY A 38 -6.93 -14.02 -0.16
C GLY A 38 -5.82 -13.00 -0.37
N GLY A 39 -6.04 -11.76 0.05
CA GLY A 39 -5.04 -10.70 -0.09
C GLY A 39 -4.95 -10.12 -1.49
N SER A 40 -4.03 -9.19 -1.67
CA SER A 40 -3.77 -8.56 -2.96
C SER A 40 -2.37 -8.93 -3.43
N TYR A 41 -2.14 -8.85 -4.72
CA TYR A 41 -0.81 -9.04 -5.30
C TYR A 41 -0.52 -7.89 -6.25
N PHE A 42 0.73 -7.75 -6.64
CA PHE A 42 1.09 -6.73 -7.62
C PHE A 42 1.85 -7.36 -8.79
N GLU A 43 1.75 -6.71 -9.93
CA GLU A 43 2.53 -7.05 -11.12
C GLU A 43 3.22 -5.78 -11.58
N GLY A 44 4.50 -5.90 -11.95
CA GLY A 44 5.32 -4.76 -12.35
C GLY A 44 6.45 -4.55 -11.36
N SER A 45 6.90 -3.30 -11.25
CA SER A 45 8.08 -2.97 -10.45
C SER A 45 7.81 -1.78 -9.54
N TRP A 46 8.45 -1.79 -8.37
CA TRP A 46 8.44 -0.65 -7.44
C TRP A 46 9.44 0.43 -7.82
N SER A 47 10.25 0.21 -8.86
CA SER A 47 11.24 1.19 -9.30
C SER A 47 10.57 2.48 -9.79
N GLU A 48 11.20 3.61 -9.49
CA GLU A 48 10.67 4.91 -9.88
C GLU A 48 10.42 4.98 -11.39
N GLY A 49 9.25 5.46 -11.78
CA GLY A 49 8.85 5.56 -13.18
C GLY A 49 8.22 4.30 -13.75
N SER A 50 8.23 3.19 -13.01
CA SER A 50 7.71 1.92 -13.51
C SER A 50 6.19 1.83 -13.38
N LYS A 51 5.58 1.12 -14.31
CA LYS A 51 4.17 0.75 -14.21
C LYS A 51 4.04 -0.37 -13.19
N ILE A 52 2.98 -0.32 -12.41
CA ILE A 52 2.65 -1.37 -11.45
C ILE A 52 1.13 -1.51 -11.39
N GLN A 53 0.66 -2.74 -11.22
CA GLN A 53 -0.76 -3.04 -11.08
C GLN A 53 -0.99 -3.71 -9.73
N PHE A 54 -2.04 -3.31 -9.03
CA PHE A 54 -2.42 -3.90 -7.74
C PHE A 54 -3.73 -4.65 -7.93
N LEU A 55 -3.70 -5.96 -7.74
CA LEU A 55 -4.76 -6.86 -8.16
C LEU A 55 -5.25 -7.71 -6.98
N GLY A 56 -6.55 -7.99 -6.95
CA GLY A 56 -7.13 -8.98 -6.04
C GLY A 56 -7.12 -10.37 -6.69
N PRO A 57 -7.56 -11.41 -5.95
CA PRO A 57 -7.51 -12.79 -6.44
C PRO A 57 -8.24 -13.02 -7.77
N GLY A 58 -9.25 -12.20 -8.08
CA GLY A 58 -9.98 -12.30 -9.35
C GLY A 58 -9.32 -11.58 -10.51
N GLY A 59 -8.20 -10.89 -10.27
CA GLY A 59 -7.51 -10.14 -11.31
C GLY A 59 -8.00 -8.71 -11.50
N ASP A 60 -8.99 -8.29 -10.73
CA ASP A 60 -9.47 -6.91 -10.75
C ASP A 60 -8.68 -6.08 -9.76
N GLY A 61 -8.51 -4.80 -10.04
CA GLY A 61 -7.76 -3.92 -9.16
C GLY A 61 -7.51 -2.55 -9.76
N MET A 62 -6.28 -2.07 -9.61
CA MET A 62 -5.90 -0.72 -10.03
C MET A 62 -4.59 -0.72 -10.80
N THR A 63 -4.49 0.21 -11.76
CA THR A 63 -3.26 0.43 -12.51
C THR A 63 -2.62 1.72 -12.02
N ALA A 64 -1.29 1.73 -11.95
CA ALA A 64 -0.56 2.83 -11.34
C ALA A 64 0.85 2.96 -11.94
N VAL A 65 1.52 4.05 -11.54
CA VAL A 65 2.93 4.24 -11.84
C VAL A 65 3.60 4.66 -10.52
N ILE A 66 4.86 4.26 -10.35
CA ILE A 66 5.63 4.68 -9.17
C ILE A 66 6.19 6.07 -9.45
N ALA A 67 5.62 7.06 -8.79
CA ALA A 67 6.00 8.47 -9.00
C ALA A 67 7.35 8.78 -8.38
N GLN A 68 7.66 8.20 -7.22
CA GLN A 68 8.96 8.36 -6.54
C GLN A 68 9.30 7.10 -5.77
N ASN A 69 10.59 6.80 -5.68
CA ASN A 69 11.09 5.72 -4.83
C ASN A 69 12.42 6.14 -4.24
N LYS A 70 12.44 6.34 -2.92
CA LYS A 70 13.66 6.59 -2.14
C LYS A 70 13.81 5.39 -1.21
N PRO A 71 14.68 4.43 -1.53
CA PRO A 71 14.76 3.17 -0.80
C PRO A 71 14.81 3.35 0.71
N TYR A 72 13.96 2.61 1.42
CA TYR A 72 13.82 2.58 2.87
C TYR A 72 13.29 3.86 3.49
N GLU A 73 12.95 4.88 2.70
CA GLU A 73 12.45 6.16 3.21
C GLU A 73 11.05 6.51 2.71
N PHE A 74 10.82 6.36 1.40
CA PHE A 74 9.58 6.88 0.82
C PHE A 74 9.28 6.23 -0.52
N VAL A 75 8.00 5.85 -0.72
CA VAL A 75 7.52 5.47 -2.04
C VAL A 75 6.19 6.16 -2.30
N SER A 76 6.04 6.73 -3.48
CA SER A 76 4.80 7.39 -3.91
C SER A 76 4.20 6.62 -5.08
N ILE A 77 2.96 6.19 -4.90
CA ILE A 77 2.19 5.46 -5.90
C ILE A 77 1.17 6.42 -6.50
N ARG A 78 1.21 6.58 -7.81
CA ARG A 78 0.21 7.40 -8.51
C ARG A 78 -0.79 6.47 -9.18
N LEU A 79 -1.98 6.39 -8.60
CA LEU A 79 -3.05 5.55 -9.10
C LEU A 79 -3.74 6.23 -10.28
N LEU A 80 -3.84 5.53 -11.40
CA LEU A 80 -4.31 6.10 -12.67
C LEU A 80 -5.68 5.60 -13.11
N GLY A 81 -6.10 4.45 -12.64
CA GLY A 81 -7.36 3.87 -13.06
C GLY A 81 -7.65 2.52 -12.44
N GLU A 82 -8.69 1.89 -12.95
CA GLU A 82 -9.17 0.59 -12.48
C GLU A 82 -8.88 -0.50 -13.51
N ILE A 83 -8.84 -1.74 -13.04
CA ILE A 83 -8.72 -2.91 -13.90
C ILE A 83 -9.93 -3.80 -13.62
N SER A 84 -10.68 -4.14 -14.65
CA SER A 84 -11.83 -5.03 -14.52
C SER A 84 -11.81 -6.01 -15.67
N LYS A 85 -11.85 -7.31 -15.36
CA LYS A 85 -11.84 -8.39 -16.36
C LYS A 85 -10.64 -8.25 -17.31
N GLY A 86 -9.49 -7.85 -16.76
CA GLY A 86 -8.26 -7.69 -17.54
C GLY A 86 -8.16 -6.40 -18.34
N VAL A 87 -9.15 -5.52 -18.26
CA VAL A 87 -9.18 -4.28 -19.03
C VAL A 87 -8.91 -3.08 -18.12
N GLU A 88 -7.93 -2.26 -18.50
CA GLU A 88 -7.62 -1.02 -17.78
C GLU A 88 -8.57 0.09 -18.21
N ASP A 89 -9.07 0.83 -17.23
CA ASP A 89 -9.94 1.99 -17.44
C ASP A 89 -9.30 3.20 -16.77
N THR A 90 -8.80 4.14 -17.58
CA THR A 90 -8.19 5.38 -17.09
C THR A 90 -8.95 6.61 -17.56
N THR A 91 -10.06 6.44 -18.28
CA THR A 91 -10.72 7.54 -18.97
C THR A 91 -12.21 7.71 -18.68
N SER A 92 -12.85 6.75 -18.02
CA SER A 92 -14.28 6.86 -17.73
C SER A 92 -14.56 7.96 -16.70
N GLU A 93 -15.80 8.43 -16.67
CA GLU A 93 -16.22 9.43 -15.69
C GLU A 93 -16.07 8.93 -14.26
N LYS A 94 -16.36 7.63 -14.05
CA LYS A 94 -16.19 7.00 -12.75
C LYS A 94 -14.76 7.10 -12.25
N VAL A 95 -13.78 6.81 -13.13
CA VAL A 95 -12.36 6.86 -12.79
C VAL A 95 -11.88 8.30 -12.64
N LYS A 96 -12.33 9.19 -13.53
CA LYS A 96 -11.92 10.61 -13.45
C LYS A 96 -12.39 11.28 -12.16
N ALA A 97 -13.42 10.73 -11.51
CA ALA A 97 -13.89 11.27 -10.23
C ALA A 97 -12.84 11.15 -9.12
N TRP A 98 -11.92 10.18 -9.21
CA TRP A 98 -10.90 9.98 -8.17
C TRP A 98 -9.46 9.99 -8.70
N ALA A 99 -9.23 9.67 -9.97
CA ALA A 99 -7.86 9.58 -10.51
C ALA A 99 -7.41 10.91 -11.11
N PRO A 100 -6.10 11.24 -11.06
CA PRO A 100 -5.09 10.46 -10.36
C PRO A 100 -5.23 10.61 -8.84
N ALA A 101 -4.84 9.58 -8.11
CA ALA A 101 -4.86 9.59 -6.66
C ALA A 101 -3.51 9.06 -6.16
N TYR A 102 -2.98 9.67 -5.11
CA TYR A 102 -1.69 9.27 -4.57
C TYR A 102 -1.86 8.42 -3.32
N GLU A 103 -1.03 7.39 -3.21
CA GLU A 103 -0.90 6.59 -2.01
C GLU A 103 0.59 6.54 -1.70
N ASN A 104 0.98 7.15 -0.59
CA ASN A 104 2.39 7.33 -0.23
C ASN A 104 2.71 6.58 1.05
N TYR A 105 3.85 5.90 1.07
CA TYR A 105 4.35 5.22 2.26
C TYR A 105 5.64 5.92 2.69
N THR A 106 5.68 6.40 3.93
CA THR A 106 6.86 7.06 4.52
C THR A 106 7.37 6.21 5.66
N PHE A 107 8.67 5.94 5.66
CA PHE A 107 9.33 5.08 6.66
C PHE A 107 10.36 5.91 7.42
N ALA A 108 10.26 5.91 8.74
CA ALA A 108 11.18 6.68 9.58
C ALA A 108 11.70 5.85 10.74
N ASP A 109 12.94 6.09 11.14
CA ASP A 109 13.53 5.44 12.30
C ASP A 109 13.00 6.05 13.59
N THR A 110 12.84 5.23 14.62
CA THR A 110 12.50 5.67 15.98
C THR A 110 13.45 5.01 16.96
N SER A 111 13.38 5.43 18.21
CA SER A 111 14.24 4.84 19.27
C SER A 111 13.95 3.36 19.51
N SER A 112 12.76 2.88 19.17
CA SER A 112 12.34 1.49 19.41
C SER A 112 12.13 0.67 18.14
N GLY A 113 12.43 1.24 16.97
CA GLY A 113 12.24 0.57 15.70
C GLY A 113 11.99 1.55 14.57
N SER A 114 10.75 1.59 14.08
CA SER A 114 10.40 2.49 12.99
C SER A 114 8.91 2.83 13.00
N THR A 115 8.55 3.83 12.19
CA THR A 115 7.14 4.13 11.90
C THR A 115 6.92 4.04 10.41
N VAL A 116 5.70 3.63 10.05
CA VAL A 116 5.20 3.71 8.68
C VAL A 116 4.02 4.67 8.71
N THR A 117 4.06 5.67 7.85
CA THR A 117 2.92 6.56 7.65
C THR A 117 2.41 6.36 6.23
N VAL A 118 1.12 6.07 6.11
CA VAL A 118 0.45 5.95 4.82
C VAL A 118 -0.44 7.17 4.64
N SER A 119 -0.24 7.88 3.53
CA SER A 119 -1.07 9.01 3.15
C SER A 119 -1.74 8.64 1.84
N LEU A 120 -3.06 8.74 1.77
CA LEU A 120 -3.76 8.37 0.55
C LEU A 120 -4.90 9.34 0.24
N ASP A 121 -5.10 9.56 -1.05
CA ASP A 121 -6.22 10.34 -1.55
C ASP A 121 -7.42 9.41 -1.76
N THR A 122 -8.58 9.87 -1.35
CA THR A 122 -9.82 9.12 -1.55
C THR A 122 -10.97 10.08 -1.78
N ILE A 123 -12.12 9.53 -2.17
CA ILE A 123 -13.35 10.31 -2.32
C ILE A 123 -14.32 9.91 -1.21
N PRO A 124 -15.32 10.74 -0.90
CA PRO A 124 -16.24 10.46 0.21
C PRO A 124 -16.87 9.07 0.18
N GLU A 125 -17.10 8.53 -1.01
CA GLU A 125 -17.68 7.20 -1.18
C GLU A 125 -16.86 6.09 -0.52
N TYR A 126 -15.54 6.22 -0.51
CA TYR A 126 -14.65 5.19 0.03
C TYR A 126 -13.98 5.59 1.35
N GLU A 127 -14.21 6.81 1.80
CA GLU A 127 -13.53 7.33 3.00
C GLU A 127 -13.72 6.43 4.23
N GLN A 128 -14.97 6.09 4.56
CA GLN A 128 -15.23 5.29 5.75
C GLN A 128 -14.63 3.90 5.64
N TYR A 129 -14.68 3.30 4.47
CA TYR A 129 -14.06 2.00 4.22
C TYR A 129 -12.56 2.03 4.53
N MET A 130 -11.87 3.09 4.08
CA MET A 130 -10.44 3.24 4.33
C MET A 130 -10.14 3.50 5.79
N LEU A 131 -10.96 4.34 6.46
CA LEU A 131 -10.80 4.61 7.89
C LEU A 131 -10.96 3.36 8.74
N ASP A 132 -11.84 2.45 8.32
CA ASP A 132 -12.09 1.20 9.04
C ASP A 132 -11.05 0.12 8.73
N THR A 133 -10.54 0.09 7.51
CA THR A 133 -9.75 -1.03 6.99
C THR A 133 -8.25 -0.82 7.10
N TYR A 134 -7.75 0.37 6.78
CA TYR A 134 -6.31 0.62 6.75
C TYR A 134 -5.61 0.40 8.09
N PRO A 135 -6.19 0.79 9.24
CA PRO A 135 -5.55 0.48 10.53
C PRO A 135 -5.36 -1.02 10.76
N LYS A 136 -6.30 -1.84 10.28
CA LYS A 136 -6.19 -3.30 10.39
C LYS A 136 -5.06 -3.83 9.50
N ALA A 137 -4.92 -3.28 8.30
CA ALA A 137 -3.86 -3.66 7.39
C ALA A 137 -2.49 -3.35 7.99
N LEU A 138 -2.33 -2.15 8.55
CA LEU A 138 -1.07 -1.76 9.18
C LEU A 138 -0.79 -2.57 10.45
N GLY A 139 -1.84 -3.00 11.16
CA GLY A 139 -1.70 -3.92 12.30
C GLY A 139 -1.13 -5.27 11.88
N LEU A 140 -1.57 -5.80 10.73
CA LEU A 140 -1.03 -7.05 10.18
C LEU A 140 0.43 -6.88 9.75
N LEU A 141 0.77 -5.75 9.14
CA LEU A 141 2.14 -5.45 8.76
C LEU A 141 3.04 -5.41 10.00
N LYS A 142 2.57 -4.75 11.07
CA LYS A 142 3.28 -4.67 12.34
C LYS A 142 3.56 -6.07 12.90
N GLU A 143 2.53 -6.91 12.97
CA GLU A 143 2.69 -8.28 13.47
C GLU A 143 3.70 -9.06 12.65
N LEU A 144 3.60 -8.98 11.34
CA LEU A 144 4.49 -9.71 10.43
C LEU A 144 5.95 -9.30 10.62
N CYS A 145 6.21 -7.99 10.71
CA CYS A 145 7.56 -7.48 10.90
C CYS A 145 8.12 -7.83 12.27
N GLU A 146 7.31 -7.72 13.32
CA GLU A 146 7.75 -8.01 14.69
C GLU A 146 8.00 -9.50 14.91
N GLN A 147 7.21 -10.36 14.27
CA GLN A 147 7.44 -11.81 14.32
C GLN A 147 8.77 -12.17 13.65
N THR A 148 9.06 -11.56 12.50
CA THR A 148 10.31 -11.80 11.78
C THR A 148 11.50 -11.39 12.62
N THR A 149 11.40 -10.22 13.29
CA THR A 149 12.48 -9.73 14.17
C THR A 149 12.71 -10.67 15.35
N ARG A 150 11.63 -11.14 15.99
CA ARG A 150 11.73 -12.09 17.11
C ARG A 150 12.36 -13.41 16.66
N THR A 151 11.95 -13.92 15.51
CA THR A 151 12.50 -15.17 14.97
C THR A 151 13.98 -15.06 14.67
N SER A 152 14.43 -13.93 14.14
CA SER A 152 15.84 -13.75 13.78
C SER A 152 16.75 -13.58 15.00
N ARG A 153 16.19 -13.39 16.20
CA ARG A 153 16.95 -13.29 17.45
C ARG A 153 17.23 -14.65 18.10
N THR A 154 16.59 -15.67 17.62
CA THR A 154 16.83 -17.04 18.10
C THR A 154 17.80 -17.76 17.16
#